data_ec72b406e9fb699e93f4b87b22492465
#
_entry.id   ec72b406e9fb699e93f4b87b22492465
#
_cell.length_a   1.000
_cell.length_b   1.000
_cell.length_c   1.000
_cell.angle_alpha   90.00
_cell.angle_beta   90.00
_cell.angle_gamma   90.00
#
_symmetry.space_group_name_H-M   'P 1'
#
loop_
_entity.id
_entity.type
_entity.pdbx_description
1 polymer ?
#
loop_
_entity_poly.entity_id
_entity_poly.type
_entity_poly.pdbx_seq_one_letter_code
_entity_poly.pdbx_strand_id
1 'polypeptide(L)'
;TGDPLCHGIATYLLDKLGHDGVRILPAPSTLQIAFARWQKPWHDVVLASCHSADAGEWLPGAGPVHGLYPLMRAIALNRRVFAFTSPDNDPSRLARALLSMGYDDDVRLSVACRLLLDDEVIYTGLTLAKAAYMQFPGPCVALVERSGDANMPGFGLEDLEYIQRTPEKGLITKQEARA
;
A
#
# COMPACT_ATOMS: atom_id res chain seq x y z
N THR A 1 2.06 17.83 -5.39
CA THR A 1 1.64 16.84 -4.48
C THR A 1 0.27 17.02 -3.80
N GLY A 2 -0.56 17.96 -4.22
CA GLY A 2 -1.95 18.04 -3.84
C GLY A 2 -2.21 18.37 -2.36
N ASP A 3 -2.76 17.42 -1.61
CA ASP A 3 -3.06 17.62 -0.20
C ASP A 3 -1.80 17.54 0.66
N PRO A 4 -1.39 18.63 1.33
CA PRO A 4 -0.15 18.66 2.12
C PRO A 4 -0.23 17.82 3.41
N LEU A 5 -1.42 17.37 3.82
CA LEU A 5 -1.62 16.49 4.96
C LEU A 5 -1.60 15.00 4.58
N CYS A 6 -1.75 14.66 3.29
CA CYS A 6 -1.71 13.29 2.82
C CYS A 6 -0.27 12.85 2.52
N HIS A 7 0.42 12.26 3.49
CA HIS A 7 1.85 11.88 3.41
C HIS A 7 2.76 13.07 3.01
N GLY A 8 2.38 14.29 3.38
CA GLY A 8 3.07 15.52 3.00
C GLY A 8 3.83 16.18 4.15
N ILE A 9 4.56 17.23 3.83
CA ILE A 9 5.39 18.00 4.77
C ILE A 9 4.58 18.76 5.84
N ALA A 10 3.27 18.94 5.64
CA ALA A 10 2.47 19.77 6.53
C ALA A 10 2.42 19.24 7.96
N THR A 11 2.39 17.92 8.15
CA THR A 11 2.44 17.32 9.49
C THR A 11 3.70 17.72 10.25
N TYR A 12 4.84 17.69 9.58
CA TYR A 12 6.11 18.14 10.17
C TYR A 12 6.11 19.63 10.48
N LEU A 13 5.56 20.48 9.61
CA LEU A 13 5.48 21.93 9.82
C LEU A 13 4.54 22.28 10.97
N LEU A 14 3.39 21.61 11.09
CA LEU A 14 2.46 21.79 12.19
C LEU A 14 3.12 21.44 13.55
N ASP A 15 3.89 20.36 13.59
CA ASP A 15 4.64 19.95 14.79
C ASP A 15 5.70 21.00 15.19
N LYS A 16 6.39 21.59 14.23
CA LYS A 16 7.48 22.56 14.48
C LYS A 16 7.00 23.97 14.73
N LEU A 17 5.97 24.43 14.07
CA LEU A 17 5.54 25.83 14.05
C LEU A 17 4.22 26.07 14.80
N GLY A 18 3.52 24.99 15.20
CA GLY A 18 2.20 25.05 15.80
C GLY A 18 1.10 25.38 14.79
N HIS A 19 -0.15 25.19 15.20
CA HIS A 19 -1.33 25.38 14.32
C HIS A 19 -1.48 26.83 13.87
N ASP A 20 -1.16 27.80 14.70
CA ASP A 20 -1.28 29.24 14.40
C ASP A 20 -0.20 29.71 13.40
N GLY A 21 0.90 28.98 13.28
CA GLY A 21 2.00 29.31 12.38
C GLY A 21 1.88 28.73 10.96
N VAL A 22 0.83 27.93 10.69
CA VAL A 22 0.71 27.22 9.42
C VAL A 22 -0.70 27.33 8.87
N ARG A 23 -0.83 27.79 7.61
CA ARG A 23 -2.09 27.75 6.87
C ARG A 23 -2.06 26.64 5.85
N ILE A 24 -2.97 25.67 5.97
CA ILE A 24 -3.10 24.55 5.02
C ILE A 24 -4.04 24.96 3.88
N LEU A 25 -3.55 24.85 2.65
CA LEU A 25 -4.32 25.06 1.42
C LEU A 25 -4.40 23.73 0.67
N PRO A 26 -5.47 22.94 0.84
CA PRO A 26 -5.58 21.63 0.21
C PRO A 26 -5.85 21.77 -1.29
N ALA A 27 -5.33 20.84 -2.06
CA ALA A 27 -5.67 20.61 -3.45
C ALA A 27 -5.92 19.10 -3.66
N PRO A 28 -6.51 18.68 -4.82
CA PRO A 28 -6.70 17.27 -5.09
C PRO A 28 -5.39 16.49 -4.92
N SER A 29 -5.43 15.45 -4.10
CA SER A 29 -4.27 14.58 -3.85
C SER A 29 -3.97 13.67 -5.04
N THR A 30 -2.79 13.08 -5.07
CA THR A 30 -2.41 12.04 -6.03
C THR A 30 -3.42 10.88 -6.04
N LEU A 31 -3.98 10.52 -4.88
CA LEU A 31 -5.06 9.54 -4.75
C LEU A 31 -6.27 9.94 -5.62
N GLN A 32 -6.80 11.13 -5.41
CA GLN A 32 -8.00 11.62 -6.10
C GLN A 32 -7.78 11.70 -7.62
N ILE A 33 -6.60 12.18 -8.04
CA ILE A 33 -6.25 12.26 -9.46
C ILE A 33 -6.17 10.86 -10.07
N ALA A 34 -5.47 9.92 -9.42
CA ALA A 34 -5.34 8.54 -9.90
C ALA A 34 -6.72 7.85 -10.04
N PHE A 35 -7.58 7.98 -9.03
CA PHE A 35 -8.93 7.40 -9.08
C PHE A 35 -9.82 8.05 -10.16
N ALA A 36 -9.66 9.35 -10.40
CA ALA A 36 -10.34 10.02 -11.52
C ALA A 36 -9.87 9.47 -12.88
N ARG A 37 -8.56 9.18 -13.05
CA ARG A 37 -8.03 8.56 -14.28
C ARG A 37 -8.51 7.13 -14.46
N TRP A 38 -8.57 6.34 -13.39
CA TRP A 38 -9.10 4.96 -13.43
C TRP A 38 -10.63 4.90 -13.50
N GLN A 39 -11.34 6.02 -13.29
CA GLN A 39 -12.81 6.10 -13.22
C GLN A 39 -13.38 5.13 -12.18
N LYS A 40 -12.77 5.08 -11.01
CA LYS A 40 -13.14 4.19 -9.91
C LYS A 40 -13.52 4.98 -8.64
N PRO A 41 -14.48 4.51 -7.83
CA PRO A 41 -14.70 5.06 -6.50
C PRO A 41 -13.54 4.69 -5.55
N TRP A 42 -13.29 5.52 -4.54
CA TRP A 42 -12.18 5.34 -3.59
C TRP A 42 -12.60 5.36 -2.11
N HIS A 43 -13.89 5.40 -1.82
CA HIS A 43 -14.42 5.51 -0.46
C HIS A 43 -14.14 4.27 0.42
N ASP A 44 -13.84 3.11 -0.17
CA ASP A 44 -13.58 1.83 0.48
C ASP A 44 -12.12 1.37 0.36
N VAL A 45 -11.24 2.29 0.01
CA VAL A 45 -9.82 2.01 -0.22
C VAL A 45 -9.00 2.27 1.04
N VAL A 46 -8.13 1.33 1.38
CA VAL A 46 -7.10 1.52 2.41
C VAL A 46 -5.85 2.12 1.79
N LEU A 47 -5.29 3.14 2.43
CA LEU A 47 -4.06 3.80 2.00
C LEU A 47 -2.86 3.10 2.64
N ALA A 48 -1.85 2.82 1.84
CA ALA A 48 -0.57 2.31 2.30
C ALA A 48 0.59 3.00 1.57
N SER A 49 1.77 2.96 2.14
CA SER A 49 2.97 3.51 1.54
C SER A 49 4.11 2.51 1.65
N CYS A 50 4.92 2.40 0.61
CA CYS A 50 6.18 1.66 0.61
C CYS A 50 7.39 2.56 0.34
N HIS A 51 7.31 3.83 0.77
CA HIS A 51 8.44 4.76 0.79
C HIS A 51 9.40 4.42 1.93
N SER A 52 10.09 3.31 1.79
CA SER A 52 11.08 2.84 2.75
C SER A 52 12.37 2.47 2.02
N ALA A 53 13.44 2.32 2.77
CA ALA A 53 14.72 1.88 2.21
C ALA A 53 14.56 0.54 1.49
N ASP A 54 15.36 0.35 0.45
CA ASP A 54 15.42 -0.92 -0.28
C ASP A 54 15.85 -2.05 0.67
N ALA A 55 15.01 -3.07 0.77
CA ALA A 55 15.27 -4.28 1.53
C ALA A 55 15.40 -5.53 0.62
N GLY A 56 15.50 -5.30 -0.69
CA GLY A 56 15.53 -6.36 -1.69
C GLY A 56 14.15 -6.87 -2.10
N GLU A 57 14.14 -8.00 -2.80
CA GLU A 57 12.90 -8.66 -3.20
C GLU A 57 12.20 -9.28 -1.99
N TRP A 58 10.88 -9.23 -2.00
CA TRP A 58 10.07 -9.87 -0.99
C TRP A 58 10.16 -11.39 -1.06
N LEU A 59 10.38 -12.01 0.09
CA LEU A 59 10.32 -13.46 0.23
C LEU A 59 9.19 -13.82 1.21
N PRO A 60 8.48 -14.95 1.01
CA PRO A 60 7.52 -15.45 1.97
C PRO A 60 8.16 -15.58 3.38
N GLY A 61 7.48 -15.03 4.39
CA GLY A 61 8.01 -14.97 5.76
C GLY A 61 8.90 -13.76 6.05
N ALA A 62 9.01 -12.78 5.13
CA ALA A 62 9.65 -11.50 5.42
C ALA A 62 8.95 -10.79 6.58
N GLY A 63 9.72 -10.34 7.56
CA GLY A 63 9.22 -9.74 8.80
C GLY A 63 8.96 -8.22 8.71
N PRO A 64 8.52 -7.61 9.82
CA PRO A 64 8.13 -6.20 9.90
C PRO A 64 9.22 -5.18 9.51
N VAL A 65 10.49 -5.60 9.52
CA VAL A 65 11.62 -4.74 9.10
C VAL A 65 11.74 -4.60 7.59
N HIS A 66 11.05 -5.43 6.81
CA HIS A 66 11.05 -5.34 5.36
C HIS A 66 10.20 -4.15 4.89
N GLY A 67 10.73 -3.34 3.97
CA GLY A 67 10.06 -2.11 3.52
C GLY A 67 8.68 -2.30 2.89
N LEU A 68 8.41 -3.47 2.30
CA LEU A 68 7.09 -3.80 1.76
C LEU A 68 6.12 -4.37 2.80
N TYR A 69 6.58 -4.74 4.01
CA TYR A 69 5.75 -5.45 4.98
C TYR A 69 4.42 -4.73 5.31
N PRO A 70 4.40 -3.41 5.60
CA PRO A 70 3.14 -2.72 5.90
C PRO A 70 2.15 -2.78 4.74
N LEU A 71 2.64 -2.65 3.49
CA LEU A 71 1.81 -2.72 2.30
C LEU A 71 1.29 -4.14 2.06
N MET A 72 2.14 -5.16 2.14
CA MET A 72 1.76 -6.56 1.97
C MET A 72 0.72 -6.98 3.01
N ARG A 73 0.90 -6.55 4.28
CA ARG A 73 -0.07 -6.78 5.34
C ARG A 73 -1.41 -6.06 5.05
N ALA A 74 -1.37 -4.81 4.61
CA ALA A 74 -2.59 -4.08 4.23
C ALA A 74 -3.35 -4.81 3.11
N ILE A 75 -2.64 -5.34 2.10
CA ILE A 75 -3.24 -6.09 0.99
C ILE A 75 -3.82 -7.44 1.48
N ALA A 76 -3.17 -8.12 2.42
CA ALA A 76 -3.71 -9.35 2.99
C ALA A 76 -5.03 -9.15 3.72
N LEU A 77 -5.19 -8.01 4.40
CA LEU A 77 -6.36 -7.71 5.23
C LEU A 77 -7.48 -6.96 4.50
N ASN A 78 -7.21 -6.41 3.32
CA ASN A 78 -8.17 -5.55 2.62
C ASN A 78 -8.30 -5.91 1.14
N ARG A 79 -9.49 -5.75 0.59
CA ARG A 79 -9.77 -6.03 -0.82
C ARG A 79 -9.23 -4.98 -1.77
N ARG A 80 -9.12 -3.73 -1.31
CA ARG A 80 -8.70 -2.59 -2.13
C ARG A 80 -7.69 -1.76 -1.36
N VAL A 81 -6.47 -1.69 -1.87
CA VAL A 81 -5.37 -0.95 -1.26
C VAL A 81 -4.73 -0.03 -2.28
N PHE A 82 -4.69 1.26 -1.96
CA PHE A 82 -3.93 2.24 -2.74
C PHE A 82 -2.53 2.39 -2.14
N ALA A 83 -1.52 2.20 -2.97
CA ALA A 83 -0.12 2.23 -2.59
C ALA A 83 0.60 3.45 -3.16
N PHE A 84 1.24 4.23 -2.28
CA PHE A 84 2.29 5.16 -2.68
C PHE A 84 3.59 4.38 -2.86
N THR A 85 4.06 4.26 -4.10
CA THR A 85 5.28 3.52 -4.44
C THR A 85 6.52 4.41 -4.40
N SER A 86 7.70 3.80 -4.33
CA SER A 86 9.00 4.48 -4.41
C SER A 86 9.81 3.95 -5.59
N PRO A 87 10.93 4.58 -5.96
CA PRO A 87 11.81 4.04 -7.00
C PRO A 87 12.30 2.61 -6.71
N ASP A 88 12.61 2.32 -5.46
CA ASP A 88 13.09 1.00 -5.03
C ASP A 88 11.96 -0.02 -4.88
N ASN A 89 10.79 0.43 -4.42
CA ASN A 89 9.60 -0.40 -4.26
C ASN A 89 8.56 0.01 -5.31
N ASP A 90 8.88 -0.22 -6.56
CA ASP A 90 8.06 0.11 -7.71
C ASP A 90 6.90 -0.89 -7.92
N PRO A 91 5.93 -0.59 -8.80
CA PRO A 91 4.81 -1.49 -9.04
C PRO A 91 5.19 -2.87 -9.56
N SER A 92 6.34 -3.03 -10.25
CA SER A 92 6.79 -4.34 -10.73
C SER A 92 7.31 -5.20 -9.58
N ARG A 93 8.06 -4.61 -8.65
CA ARG A 93 8.49 -5.29 -7.42
C ARG A 93 7.28 -5.67 -6.55
N LEU A 94 6.29 -4.80 -6.42
CA LEU A 94 5.04 -5.13 -5.73
C LEU A 94 4.34 -6.32 -6.38
N ALA A 95 4.25 -6.37 -7.70
CA ALA A 95 3.64 -7.50 -8.41
C ALA A 95 4.40 -8.81 -8.17
N ARG A 96 5.75 -8.79 -8.19
CA ARG A 96 6.58 -9.97 -7.86
C ARG A 96 6.38 -10.40 -6.40
N ALA A 97 6.31 -9.45 -5.49
CA ALA A 97 6.04 -9.75 -4.08
C ALA A 97 4.69 -10.44 -3.89
N LEU A 98 3.63 -9.97 -4.54
CA LEU A 98 2.31 -10.58 -4.50
C LEU A 98 2.32 -12.00 -5.10
N LEU A 99 2.97 -12.20 -6.24
CA LEU A 99 3.12 -13.53 -6.84
C LEU A 99 3.86 -14.50 -5.91
N SER A 100 4.92 -14.05 -5.23
CA SER A 100 5.67 -14.89 -4.29
C SER A 100 4.85 -15.32 -3.07
N MET A 101 3.81 -14.54 -2.71
CA MET A 101 2.85 -14.88 -1.65
C MET A 101 1.68 -15.74 -2.14
N GLY A 102 1.68 -16.16 -3.40
CA GLY A 102 0.65 -17.01 -3.96
C GLY A 102 -0.60 -16.28 -4.46
N TYR A 103 -0.58 -14.93 -4.53
CA TYR A 103 -1.62 -14.18 -5.25
C TYR A 103 -1.44 -14.38 -6.75
N ASP A 104 -2.54 -14.51 -7.48
CA ASP A 104 -2.51 -14.70 -8.93
C ASP A 104 -3.73 -14.04 -9.59
N ASP A 105 -4.59 -14.81 -10.23
CA ASP A 105 -5.72 -14.32 -11.06
C ASP A 105 -6.83 -13.61 -10.27
N ASP A 106 -6.86 -13.73 -8.97
CA ASP A 106 -7.80 -13.02 -8.10
C ASP A 106 -7.36 -11.57 -7.79
N VAL A 107 -6.15 -11.18 -8.19
CA VAL A 107 -5.60 -9.84 -7.96
C VAL A 107 -5.39 -9.09 -9.26
N ARG A 108 -5.77 -7.82 -9.27
CA ARG A 108 -5.52 -6.88 -10.38
C ARG A 108 -4.78 -5.66 -9.86
N LEU A 109 -3.84 -5.19 -10.67
CA LEU A 109 -3.04 -4.01 -10.39
C LEU A 109 -3.39 -2.90 -11.39
N SER A 110 -3.81 -1.75 -10.90
CA SER A 110 -3.90 -0.53 -11.70
C SER A 110 -2.77 0.40 -11.30
N VAL A 111 -2.07 0.98 -12.27
CA VAL A 111 -0.89 1.84 -12.02
C VAL A 111 -1.07 3.16 -12.73
N ALA A 112 -0.80 4.25 -12.02
CA ALA A 112 -0.77 5.58 -12.60
C ALA A 112 0.63 6.18 -12.38
N CYS A 113 1.28 6.51 -13.48
CA CYS A 113 2.64 7.03 -13.51
C CYS A 113 2.66 8.46 -14.00
N ARG A 114 3.51 9.29 -13.39
CA ARG A 114 3.78 10.68 -13.80
C ARG A 114 2.53 11.52 -13.94
N LEU A 115 1.59 11.34 -12.99
CA LEU A 115 0.29 12.03 -12.99
C LEU A 115 0.45 13.54 -13.15
N LEU A 116 -0.38 14.12 -14.01
CA LEU A 116 -0.40 15.55 -14.38
C LEU A 116 0.86 16.06 -15.10
N LEU A 117 1.72 15.17 -15.58
CA LEU A 117 2.82 15.53 -16.48
C LEU A 117 2.46 15.18 -17.93
N ASP A 118 3.18 15.76 -18.89
CA ASP A 118 2.90 15.59 -20.33
C ASP A 118 3.05 14.11 -20.79
N ASP A 119 3.84 13.34 -20.06
CA ASP A 119 4.08 11.90 -20.27
C ASP A 119 3.36 11.01 -19.24
N GLU A 120 2.20 11.45 -18.76
CA GLU A 120 1.32 10.65 -17.90
C GLU A 120 0.96 9.31 -18.56
N VAL A 121 1.11 8.23 -17.82
CA VAL A 121 0.74 6.88 -18.29
C VAL A 121 -0.17 6.20 -17.28
N ILE A 122 -1.30 5.67 -17.77
CA ILE A 122 -2.32 5.00 -16.96
C ILE A 122 -2.48 3.56 -17.41
N TYR A 123 -2.35 2.64 -16.47
CA TYR A 123 -2.65 1.22 -16.64
C TYR A 123 -3.81 0.84 -15.74
N THR A 124 -4.72 0.01 -16.24
CA THR A 124 -5.89 -0.43 -15.48
C THR A 124 -6.03 -1.95 -15.57
N GLY A 125 -6.16 -2.61 -14.42
CA GLY A 125 -6.49 -4.03 -14.33
C GLY A 125 -5.43 -4.98 -14.87
N LEU A 126 -4.15 -4.64 -14.74
CA LEU A 126 -3.05 -5.53 -15.11
C LEU A 126 -3.09 -6.81 -14.25
N THR A 127 -2.77 -7.94 -14.87
CA THR A 127 -2.43 -9.16 -14.12
C THR A 127 -1.08 -8.99 -13.43
N LEU A 128 -0.88 -9.66 -12.30
CA LEU A 128 0.39 -9.63 -11.58
C LEU A 128 1.54 -10.16 -12.45
N ALA A 129 1.29 -11.26 -13.18
CA ALA A 129 2.27 -11.84 -14.11
C ALA A 129 2.75 -10.84 -15.17
N LYS A 130 1.84 -10.01 -15.71
CA LYS A 130 2.22 -8.97 -16.66
C LYS A 130 2.98 -7.83 -15.96
N ALA A 131 2.46 -7.34 -14.86
CA ALA A 131 3.05 -6.21 -14.14
C ALA A 131 4.46 -6.50 -13.60
N ALA A 132 4.73 -7.74 -13.20
CA ALA A 132 6.03 -8.18 -12.66
C ALA A 132 7.22 -7.94 -13.60
N TYR A 133 6.98 -7.92 -14.90
CA TYR A 133 8.01 -7.75 -15.94
C TYR A 133 7.94 -6.40 -16.67
N MET A 134 7.00 -5.53 -16.30
CA MET A 134 6.89 -4.20 -16.88
C MET A 134 7.87 -3.24 -16.22
N GLN A 135 8.27 -2.21 -16.98
CA GLN A 135 8.94 -1.03 -16.44
C GLN A 135 7.93 0.11 -16.33
N PHE A 136 7.87 0.73 -15.16
CA PHE A 136 6.97 1.83 -14.89
C PHE A 136 7.76 3.14 -14.74
N PRO A 137 7.46 4.18 -15.55
CA PRO A 137 8.15 5.46 -15.46
C PRO A 137 7.72 6.19 -14.17
N GLY A 138 8.57 6.25 -13.18
CA GLY A 138 8.25 6.90 -11.91
C GLY A 138 8.18 8.44 -11.98
N PRO A 139 7.52 9.09 -11.03
CA PRO A 139 6.85 8.52 -9.86
C PRO A 139 5.51 7.83 -10.21
N CYS A 140 5.22 6.74 -9.51
CA CYS A 140 4.00 5.96 -9.71
C CYS A 140 3.20 5.81 -8.42
N VAL A 141 1.91 5.53 -8.58
CA VAL A 141 1.03 5.01 -7.54
C VAL A 141 0.30 3.78 -8.08
N ALA A 142 -0.09 2.88 -7.19
CA ALA A 142 -0.74 1.65 -7.57
C ALA A 142 -2.03 1.42 -6.77
N LEU A 143 -3.01 0.78 -7.42
CA LEU A 143 -4.20 0.26 -6.77
C LEU A 143 -4.17 -1.26 -6.92
N VAL A 144 -4.17 -1.95 -5.80
CA VAL A 144 -4.34 -3.41 -5.72
C VAL A 144 -5.80 -3.71 -5.42
N GLU A 145 -6.43 -4.51 -6.27
CA GLU A 145 -7.83 -4.94 -6.12
C GLU A 145 -7.87 -6.47 -6.11
N ARG A 146 -8.50 -7.02 -5.08
CA ARG A 146 -8.67 -8.46 -4.88
C ARG A 146 -10.13 -8.87 -4.99
N SER A 147 -10.42 -9.91 -5.75
CA SER A 147 -11.77 -10.51 -5.87
C SER A 147 -12.06 -11.58 -4.82
N GLY A 148 -11.04 -12.21 -4.24
CA GLY A 148 -11.15 -13.23 -3.21
C GLY A 148 -11.40 -12.68 -1.79
N ASP A 149 -11.62 -13.58 -0.84
CA ASP A 149 -11.81 -13.22 0.57
C ASP A 149 -10.54 -12.66 1.21
N ALA A 150 -10.71 -11.81 2.24
CA ALA A 150 -9.64 -11.04 2.86
C ALA A 150 -8.66 -11.86 3.71
N ASN A 151 -8.89 -13.14 3.94
CA ASN A 151 -8.03 -13.96 4.80
C ASN A 151 -7.06 -14.81 3.96
N MET A 152 -5.93 -14.21 3.56
CA MET A 152 -4.82 -15.00 3.07
C MET A 152 -3.91 -15.41 4.25
N PRO A 153 -3.53 -16.70 4.34
CA PRO A 153 -2.51 -17.13 5.30
C PRO A 153 -1.17 -16.44 4.97
N GLY A 154 -0.48 -15.96 5.98
CA GLY A 154 0.83 -15.32 5.82
C GLY A 154 1.04 -14.08 6.70
N PHE A 155 -0.04 -13.56 7.29
CA PHE A 155 0.03 -12.53 8.33
C PHE A 155 -0.80 -12.96 9.53
N GLY A 156 -0.21 -12.92 10.72
CA GLY A 156 -0.91 -13.30 11.96
C GLY A 156 -2.16 -12.44 12.19
N LEU A 157 -3.17 -13.04 12.78
CA LEU A 157 -4.38 -12.34 13.22
C LEU A 157 -4.03 -11.26 14.24
N GLU A 158 -4.83 -10.18 14.30
CA GLU A 158 -4.74 -9.19 15.36
C GLU A 158 -4.95 -9.83 16.73
N ASP A 159 -4.32 -9.28 17.77
CA ASP A 159 -4.44 -9.85 19.12
C ASP A 159 -5.88 -9.90 19.62
N LEU A 160 -6.74 -9.00 19.17
CA LEU A 160 -8.17 -8.95 19.51
C LEU A 160 -9.00 -10.05 18.83
N GLU A 161 -8.49 -10.65 17.76
CA GLU A 161 -9.16 -11.73 17.02
C GLU A 161 -8.92 -13.10 17.67
N TYR A 162 -8.01 -13.18 18.66
CA TYR A 162 -7.81 -14.41 19.42
C TYR A 162 -8.73 -14.48 20.63
N ILE A 163 -9.33 -15.63 20.83
CA ILE A 163 -10.09 -15.93 22.06
C ILE A 163 -9.09 -16.12 23.20
N GLN A 164 -9.08 -15.18 24.13
CA GLN A 164 -8.22 -15.23 25.31
C GLN A 164 -8.95 -15.88 26.48
N ARG A 165 -8.28 -16.80 27.20
CA ARG A 165 -8.81 -17.37 28.44
C ARG A 165 -8.67 -16.37 29.58
N THR A 166 -9.72 -16.14 30.32
CA THR A 166 -9.68 -15.43 31.61
C THR A 166 -9.38 -16.41 32.75
N PRO A 167 -8.52 -16.09 33.71
CA PRO A 167 -7.88 -14.80 33.98
C PRO A 167 -6.58 -14.54 33.22
N GLU A 168 -6.06 -15.49 32.46
CA GLU A 168 -4.80 -15.35 31.73
C GLU A 168 -5.01 -14.56 30.45
N LYS A 169 -4.82 -13.24 30.55
CA LYS A 169 -4.97 -12.31 29.44
C LYS A 169 -3.64 -12.10 28.70
N GLY A 170 -3.07 -13.13 28.15
CA GLY A 170 -1.82 -12.98 27.44
C GLY A 170 -1.74 -13.92 26.23
N LEU A 171 -1.36 -13.37 25.09
CA LEU A 171 -0.91 -14.18 23.98
C LEU A 171 0.57 -14.52 24.19
N ILE A 172 0.93 -15.78 24.02
CA ILE A 172 2.31 -16.28 24.25
C ILE A 172 3.27 -15.69 23.23
N THR A 173 2.78 -15.42 22.01
CA THR A 173 3.59 -14.87 20.92
C THR A 173 2.95 -13.61 20.36
N LYS A 174 3.79 -12.68 19.89
CA LYS A 174 3.33 -11.50 19.15
C LYS A 174 2.75 -11.89 17.80
N GLN A 175 1.89 -11.03 17.24
CA GLN A 175 1.24 -11.26 15.96
C GLN A 175 2.22 -11.62 14.84
N GLU A 176 3.35 -10.91 14.74
CA GLU A 176 4.37 -11.13 13.71
C GLU A 176 5.04 -12.50 13.80
N ALA A 177 5.00 -13.11 14.97
CA ALA A 177 5.56 -14.47 15.19
C ALA A 177 4.55 -15.59 14.94
N ARG A 178 3.28 -15.24 14.66
CA ARG A 178 2.19 -16.19 14.38
C ARG A 178 1.84 -16.26 12.89
N ALA A 179 2.50 -15.47 12.06
CA ALA A 179 2.27 -15.40 10.61
C ALA A 179 2.90 -16.60 9.88
#